data_f57025fce0010dbca13382265e52b44f
#
_entry.id   f57025fce0010dbca13382265e52b44f
#
_cell.length_a   1.000
_cell.length_b   1.000
_cell.length_c   1.000
_cell.angle_alpha   90.00
_cell.angle_beta   90.00
_cell.angle_gamma   90.00
#
_symmetry.space_group_name_H-M   'P 1'
#
loop_
_entity.id
_entity.type
_entity.pdbx_description
1 polymer ?
#
loop_
_entity_poly.entity_id
_entity_poly.type
_entity_poly.pdbx_seq_one_letter_code
_entity_poly.pdbx_strand_id
1 'polypeptide(L)'
;DIKDGDYFFYPFRMPLGEHAVLEHARAIPLCILRNAEGEPDTFVFYTKNGVDPDFCVSGDASSVTMLTLSEEEALHAQKIIRDGRELLVISEMDLYQREDGTIAGLLRTEETATPEIRVYPSPEQGIFGMEQADANSFRSCERVSNPVSCELTGNMETEDGTDLVLSIHVEGIRKELEEALLILNYEGESAELYQDGRLVADSFYTGQSWEIGLKELAREQEADLIVVIHPLKEDAGIYLEKWPVMKNHAACRLGKTET
;
A
#
# COMPACT_ATOMS: atom_id res chain seq x y z
N ASP A 1 14.47 -21.73 -4.85
CA ASP A 1 13.41 -22.74 -5.07
C ASP A 1 12.18 -22.06 -5.65
N ILE A 2 11.68 -22.59 -6.78
CA ILE A 2 10.43 -22.16 -7.40
C ILE A 2 9.31 -22.85 -6.63
N LYS A 3 8.32 -22.07 -6.16
CA LYS A 3 7.15 -22.59 -5.47
C LYS A 3 5.98 -22.76 -6.45
N ASP A 4 5.02 -23.59 -6.09
CA ASP A 4 3.80 -23.74 -6.85
C ASP A 4 3.04 -22.39 -6.86
N GLY A 5 2.62 -21.93 -8.05
CA GLY A 5 2.02 -20.61 -8.25
C GLY A 5 3.00 -19.48 -8.55
N ASP A 6 4.31 -19.70 -8.43
CA ASP A 6 5.29 -18.69 -8.85
C ASP A 6 5.27 -18.50 -10.37
N TYR A 7 5.37 -17.26 -10.81
CA TYR A 7 5.59 -16.90 -12.21
C TYR A 7 6.68 -15.84 -12.31
N PHE A 8 7.42 -15.83 -13.44
CA PHE A 8 8.47 -14.85 -13.70
C PHE A 8 8.50 -14.46 -15.17
N PHE A 9 8.97 -13.24 -15.42
CA PHE A 9 9.32 -12.74 -16.76
C PHE A 9 10.79 -12.35 -16.73
N TYR A 10 11.67 -13.25 -17.14
CA TYR A 10 13.09 -12.94 -17.22
C TYR A 10 13.43 -12.34 -18.58
N PRO A 11 14.21 -11.25 -18.60
CA PRO A 11 14.64 -10.63 -19.85
C PRO A 11 15.65 -11.50 -20.58
N PHE A 12 15.52 -11.54 -21.89
CA PHE A 12 16.46 -12.20 -22.78
C PHE A 12 16.73 -11.30 -23.99
N ARG A 13 18.01 -11.01 -24.28
CA ARG A 13 18.46 -10.10 -25.35
C ARG A 13 17.75 -8.76 -25.35
N MET A 14 17.63 -8.17 -24.17
CA MET A 14 17.00 -6.87 -23.99
C MET A 14 18.01 -5.74 -24.24
N PRO A 15 17.72 -4.78 -25.14
CA PRO A 15 18.59 -3.63 -25.34
C PRO A 15 18.70 -2.78 -24.06
N LEU A 16 19.93 -2.41 -23.70
CA LEU A 16 20.25 -1.46 -22.64
C LEU A 16 20.84 -0.20 -23.30
N GLY A 17 19.96 0.69 -23.81
CA GLY A 17 20.39 1.82 -24.63
C GLY A 17 20.91 1.39 -26.01
N GLU A 18 21.86 2.17 -26.55
CA GLU A 18 22.37 1.97 -27.93
C GLU A 18 23.58 1.03 -28.01
N HIS A 19 24.33 0.86 -26.91
CA HIS A 19 25.65 0.25 -26.94
C HIS A 19 25.79 -1.04 -26.11
N ALA A 20 24.76 -1.41 -25.36
CA ALA A 20 24.76 -2.60 -24.52
C ALA A 20 23.51 -3.44 -24.71
N VAL A 21 23.62 -4.75 -24.44
CA VAL A 21 22.51 -5.70 -24.48
C VAL A 21 22.58 -6.57 -23.23
N LEU A 22 21.49 -6.65 -22.52
CA LEU A 22 21.30 -7.64 -21.47
C LEU A 22 21.00 -8.97 -22.15
N GLU A 23 21.97 -9.88 -22.17
CA GLU A 23 21.81 -11.20 -22.80
C GLU A 23 20.80 -12.03 -22.04
N HIS A 24 20.90 -12.03 -20.71
CA HIS A 24 19.91 -12.60 -19.79
C HIS A 24 20.10 -12.07 -18.37
N ALA A 25 19.06 -12.17 -17.58
CA ALA A 25 19.11 -11.98 -16.13
C ALA A 25 18.03 -12.80 -15.42
N ARG A 26 18.21 -13.07 -14.14
CA ARG A 26 17.18 -13.61 -13.24
C ARG A 26 16.56 -12.50 -12.40
N ALA A 27 16.40 -11.33 -13.00
CA ALA A 27 15.76 -10.17 -12.44
C ALA A 27 14.65 -9.67 -13.39
N ILE A 28 13.61 -9.11 -12.84
CA ILE A 28 12.45 -8.62 -13.59
C ILE A 28 12.64 -7.13 -13.87
N PRO A 29 12.56 -6.66 -15.13
CA PRO A 29 12.62 -5.23 -15.44
C PRO A 29 11.46 -4.47 -14.80
N LEU A 30 11.74 -3.36 -14.11
CA LEU A 30 10.74 -2.50 -13.46
C LEU A 30 10.52 -1.22 -14.27
N CYS A 31 11.57 -0.42 -14.44
CA CYS A 31 11.50 0.82 -15.20
C CYS A 31 12.88 1.27 -15.69
N ILE A 32 12.89 2.34 -16.47
CA ILE A 32 14.10 3.07 -16.87
C ILE A 32 13.99 4.48 -16.32
N LEU A 33 15.04 4.95 -15.66
CA LEU A 33 15.18 6.35 -15.28
C LEU A 33 16.04 7.06 -16.34
N ARG A 34 15.47 8.08 -16.97
CA ARG A 34 16.18 8.93 -17.92
C ARG A 34 17.00 9.95 -17.13
N ASN A 35 18.31 9.88 -17.27
CA ASN A 35 19.22 10.81 -16.65
C ASN A 35 19.40 12.09 -17.50
N ALA A 36 20.17 13.04 -17.01
CA ALA A 36 20.47 14.25 -17.75
C ALA A 36 21.19 13.94 -19.09
N GLU A 37 21.13 14.87 -20.03
CA GLU A 37 21.80 14.72 -21.32
C GLU A 37 23.29 14.43 -21.13
N GLY A 38 23.76 13.35 -21.72
CA GLY A 38 25.15 12.87 -21.61
C GLY A 38 25.43 11.91 -20.44
N GLU A 39 24.48 11.68 -19.57
CA GLU A 39 24.57 10.66 -18.52
C GLU A 39 23.88 9.36 -18.97
N PRO A 40 24.43 8.17 -18.62
CA PRO A 40 23.80 6.89 -18.95
C PRO A 40 22.47 6.73 -18.22
N ASP A 41 21.46 6.19 -18.93
CA ASP A 41 20.19 5.82 -18.31
C ASP A 41 20.37 4.76 -17.23
N THR A 42 19.53 4.80 -16.20
CA THR A 42 19.50 3.77 -15.16
C THR A 42 18.38 2.78 -15.44
N PHE A 43 18.73 1.52 -15.65
CA PHE A 43 17.78 0.40 -15.80
C PHE A 43 17.51 -0.20 -14.44
N VAL A 44 16.25 -0.18 -14.01
CA VAL A 44 15.83 -0.68 -12.71
C VAL A 44 15.19 -2.05 -12.86
N PHE A 45 15.66 -2.98 -12.05
CA PHE A 45 15.18 -4.35 -11.98
C PHE A 45 14.80 -4.68 -10.54
N TYR A 46 14.05 -5.76 -10.35
CA TYR A 46 13.87 -6.34 -9.03
C TYR A 46 14.01 -7.86 -9.07
N THR A 47 14.33 -8.43 -7.91
CA THR A 47 14.48 -9.88 -7.73
C THR A 47 13.57 -10.38 -6.63
N LYS A 48 13.09 -11.61 -6.76
CA LYS A 48 12.47 -12.33 -5.64
C LYS A 48 13.51 -12.65 -4.57
N ASN A 49 13.05 -12.71 -3.32
CA ASN A 49 13.92 -13.01 -2.17
C ASN A 49 14.75 -14.29 -2.40
N GLY A 50 16.07 -14.15 -2.22
CA GLY A 50 17.03 -15.26 -2.35
C GLY A 50 17.41 -15.63 -3.79
N VAL A 51 16.96 -14.86 -4.79
CA VAL A 51 17.37 -15.03 -6.18
C VAL A 51 18.52 -14.09 -6.53
N ASP A 52 19.66 -14.66 -6.96
CA ASP A 52 20.76 -13.88 -7.53
C ASP A 52 20.34 -13.39 -8.93
N PRO A 53 20.42 -12.08 -9.22
CA PRO A 53 20.01 -11.50 -10.49
C PRO A 53 20.80 -12.02 -11.71
N ASP A 54 22.05 -12.48 -11.53
CA ASP A 54 22.91 -13.13 -12.54
C ASP A 54 22.90 -12.38 -13.88
N PHE A 55 23.22 -11.08 -13.85
CA PHE A 55 23.25 -10.25 -15.06
C PHE A 55 24.38 -10.65 -16.01
N CYS A 56 24.04 -10.95 -17.25
CA CYS A 56 24.98 -11.14 -18.34
C CYS A 56 24.78 -10.01 -19.38
N VAL A 57 25.73 -9.10 -19.46
CA VAL A 57 25.70 -7.95 -20.37
C VAL A 57 26.78 -8.08 -21.42
N SER A 58 26.41 -7.82 -22.69
CA SER A 58 27.35 -7.71 -23.80
C SER A 58 27.36 -6.27 -24.36
N GLY A 59 28.43 -5.91 -25.06
CA GLY A 59 28.65 -4.56 -25.55
C GLY A 59 29.32 -3.66 -24.52
N ASP A 60 29.04 -2.35 -24.53
CA ASP A 60 29.65 -1.38 -23.63
C ASP A 60 28.83 -1.25 -22.34
N ALA A 61 29.18 -2.07 -21.35
CA ALA A 61 28.53 -2.04 -20.03
C ALA A 61 28.72 -0.71 -19.27
N SER A 62 29.72 0.12 -19.65
CA SER A 62 29.94 1.43 -19.00
C SER A 62 28.92 2.49 -19.46
N SER A 63 28.21 2.22 -20.55
CA SER A 63 27.16 3.10 -21.09
C SER A 63 25.81 3.00 -20.35
N VAL A 64 25.71 2.14 -19.33
CA VAL A 64 24.45 1.92 -18.61
C VAL A 64 24.70 1.81 -17.10
N THR A 65 23.72 2.25 -16.34
CA THR A 65 23.66 2.00 -14.90
C THR A 65 22.54 1.01 -14.62
N MET A 66 22.77 0.03 -13.72
CA MET A 66 21.76 -0.93 -13.31
C MET A 66 21.52 -0.80 -11.82
N LEU A 67 20.26 -0.72 -11.42
CA LEU A 67 19.79 -0.74 -10.04
C LEU A 67 18.93 -1.98 -9.84
N THR A 68 19.22 -2.72 -8.76
CA THR A 68 18.43 -3.92 -8.39
C THR A 68 17.75 -3.66 -7.06
N LEU A 69 16.46 -3.90 -7.00
CA LEU A 69 15.61 -3.81 -5.82
C LEU A 69 15.20 -5.22 -5.36
N SER A 70 14.81 -5.34 -4.11
CA SER A 70 14.01 -6.48 -3.66
C SER A 70 12.58 -6.39 -4.21
N GLU A 71 11.82 -7.48 -4.15
CA GLU A 71 10.40 -7.49 -4.54
C GLU A 71 9.59 -6.53 -3.66
N GLU A 72 9.86 -6.47 -2.36
CA GLU A 72 9.24 -5.55 -1.41
C GLU A 72 9.52 -4.08 -1.77
N GLU A 73 10.78 -3.73 -2.03
CA GLU A 73 11.15 -2.39 -2.47
C GLU A 73 10.48 -1.99 -3.78
N ALA A 74 10.34 -2.95 -4.71
CA ALA A 74 9.70 -2.70 -6.00
C ALA A 74 8.20 -2.38 -5.88
N LEU A 75 7.52 -2.98 -4.90
CA LEU A 75 6.10 -2.67 -4.60
C LEU A 75 5.91 -1.24 -4.07
N HIS A 76 6.92 -0.70 -3.39
CA HIS A 76 6.92 0.66 -2.85
C HIS A 76 7.68 1.67 -3.71
N ALA A 77 8.09 1.26 -4.91
CA ALA A 77 8.86 2.11 -5.82
C ALA A 77 7.96 2.96 -6.71
N GLN A 78 8.15 4.27 -6.67
CA GLN A 78 7.42 5.24 -7.46
C GLN A 78 8.38 6.08 -8.29
N LYS A 79 8.07 6.28 -9.57
CA LYS A 79 8.83 7.15 -10.46
C LYS A 79 8.21 8.54 -10.45
N ILE A 80 9.02 9.55 -10.15
CA ILE A 80 8.63 10.95 -10.14
C ILE A 80 9.52 11.77 -11.05
N ILE A 81 9.07 12.96 -11.43
CA ILE A 81 9.87 13.93 -12.18
C ILE A 81 10.07 15.16 -11.31
N ARG A 82 11.32 15.54 -11.06
CA ARG A 82 11.68 16.75 -10.36
C ARG A 82 12.77 17.50 -11.09
N ASP A 83 12.55 18.78 -11.35
CA ASP A 83 13.50 19.66 -12.06
C ASP A 83 13.99 19.08 -13.40
N GLY A 84 13.07 18.40 -14.12
CA GLY A 84 13.35 17.75 -15.40
C GLY A 84 14.13 16.44 -15.32
N ARG A 85 14.41 15.93 -14.12
CA ARG A 85 15.06 14.62 -13.89
C ARG A 85 14.06 13.60 -13.41
N GLU A 86 14.21 12.38 -13.87
CA GLU A 86 13.47 11.21 -13.38
C GLU A 86 14.14 10.65 -12.14
N LEU A 87 13.37 10.51 -11.06
CA LEU A 87 13.82 9.93 -9.80
C LEU A 87 12.96 8.70 -9.48
N LEU A 88 13.57 7.67 -8.93
CA LEU A 88 12.87 6.57 -8.28
C LEU A 88 12.86 6.82 -6.79
N VAL A 89 11.67 6.90 -6.23
CA VAL A 89 11.46 7.02 -4.78
C VAL A 89 10.88 5.71 -4.27
N ILE A 90 11.48 5.17 -3.22
CA ILE A 90 11.01 3.98 -2.51
C ILE A 90 10.53 4.45 -1.14
N SER A 91 9.24 4.26 -0.88
CA SER A 91 8.58 4.77 0.32
C SER A 91 7.29 4.01 0.59
N GLU A 92 6.91 3.92 1.87
CA GLU A 92 5.57 3.50 2.28
C GLU A 92 4.50 4.57 2.03
N MET A 93 4.94 5.80 1.70
CA MET A 93 4.01 6.89 1.35
C MET A 93 3.60 6.79 -0.12
N ASP A 94 2.32 7.00 -0.38
CA ASP A 94 1.80 7.24 -1.73
C ASP A 94 2.12 8.67 -2.15
N LEU A 95 3.03 8.83 -3.11
CA LEU A 95 3.45 10.15 -3.60
C LEU A 95 2.59 10.60 -4.77
N TYR A 96 2.20 11.87 -4.77
CA TYR A 96 1.47 12.48 -5.87
C TYR A 96 1.92 13.93 -6.11
N GLN A 97 1.78 14.38 -7.35
CA GLN A 97 2.11 15.75 -7.72
C GLN A 97 0.84 16.61 -7.73
N ARG A 98 0.85 17.72 -6.99
CA ARG A 98 -0.23 18.71 -6.98
C ARG A 98 -0.18 19.57 -8.24
N GLU A 99 -1.26 20.29 -8.51
CA GLU A 99 -1.39 21.20 -9.66
C GLU A 99 -0.33 22.31 -9.69
N ASP A 100 0.15 22.75 -8.54
CA ASP A 100 1.23 23.74 -8.41
C ASP A 100 2.63 23.17 -8.63
N GLY A 101 2.73 21.87 -8.94
CA GLY A 101 3.99 21.17 -9.15
C GLY A 101 4.65 20.65 -7.88
N THR A 102 4.12 20.92 -6.69
CA THR A 102 4.63 20.34 -5.45
C THR A 102 4.32 18.85 -5.37
N ILE A 103 5.23 18.09 -4.73
CA ILE A 103 5.01 16.66 -4.49
C ILE A 103 4.60 16.51 -3.02
N ALA A 104 3.49 15.82 -2.81
CA ALA A 104 2.99 15.46 -1.49
C ALA A 104 3.03 13.94 -1.32
N GLY A 105 3.05 13.49 -0.08
CA GLY A 105 2.99 12.08 0.28
C GLY A 105 1.84 11.84 1.25
N LEU A 106 1.08 10.78 1.00
CA LEU A 106 0.12 10.23 1.96
C LEU A 106 0.79 9.07 2.69
N LEU A 107 0.84 9.17 4.00
CA LEU A 107 1.31 8.08 4.86
C LEU A 107 0.12 7.53 5.64
N ARG A 108 -0.19 6.25 5.42
CA ARG A 108 -1.14 5.53 6.28
C ARG A 108 -0.43 5.13 7.56
N THR A 109 -0.91 5.55 8.69
CA THR A 109 -0.34 5.17 9.99
C THR A 109 -1.41 5.13 11.08
N GLU A 110 -1.37 4.09 11.91
CA GLU A 110 -2.18 3.96 13.11
C GLU A 110 -1.52 4.63 14.32
N GLU A 111 -0.21 4.83 14.25
CA GLU A 111 0.62 5.34 15.35
C GLU A 111 1.48 6.53 14.88
N THR A 112 2.35 6.99 15.75
CA THR A 112 3.32 8.02 15.39
C THR A 112 4.43 7.43 14.54
N ALA A 113 4.59 7.93 13.33
CA ALA A 113 5.64 7.55 12.39
C ALA A 113 6.57 8.71 12.04
N THR A 114 7.78 8.37 11.63
CA THR A 114 8.71 9.33 11.03
C THR A 114 8.86 8.96 9.56
N PRO A 115 8.29 9.74 8.62
CA PRO A 115 8.38 9.43 7.21
C PRO A 115 9.84 9.29 6.75
N GLU A 116 10.12 8.21 6.03
CA GLU A 116 11.43 7.93 5.44
C GLU A 116 11.26 7.52 3.98
N ILE A 117 12.18 7.96 3.13
CA ILE A 117 12.22 7.61 1.71
C ILE A 117 13.64 7.25 1.29
N ARG A 118 13.77 6.41 0.26
CA ARG A 118 15.02 6.24 -0.49
C ARG A 118 14.85 6.78 -1.91
N VAL A 119 15.87 7.47 -2.42
CA VAL A 119 15.80 8.16 -3.71
C VAL A 119 16.97 7.78 -4.61
N TYR A 120 16.69 7.45 -5.84
CA TYR A 120 17.69 7.11 -6.86
C TYR A 120 17.46 7.90 -8.16
N PRO A 121 18.51 8.51 -8.77
CA PRO A 121 19.80 8.77 -8.14
C PRO A 121 19.65 9.68 -6.91
N SER A 122 20.63 9.65 -6.00
CA SER A 122 20.57 10.52 -4.80
C SER A 122 20.64 11.98 -5.22
N PRO A 123 19.68 12.83 -4.80
CA PRO A 123 19.74 14.25 -5.10
C PRO A 123 20.86 14.92 -4.30
N GLU A 124 21.53 15.91 -4.91
CA GLU A 124 22.60 16.67 -4.26
C GLU A 124 22.11 17.54 -3.09
N GLN A 125 20.83 17.86 -3.07
CA GLN A 125 20.17 18.64 -2.02
C GLN A 125 19.02 17.85 -1.43
N GLY A 126 18.59 18.21 -0.22
CA GLY A 126 17.44 17.59 0.43
C GLY A 126 16.20 17.56 -0.44
N ILE A 127 15.37 16.57 -0.26
CA ILE A 127 14.16 16.32 -1.03
C ILE A 127 12.93 16.36 -0.11
N PHE A 128 11.85 16.99 -0.57
CA PHE A 128 10.57 17.13 0.16
C PHE A 128 10.69 17.74 1.57
N GLY A 129 11.67 18.59 1.82
CA GLY A 129 11.92 19.13 3.15
C GLY A 129 12.51 18.11 4.15
N MET A 130 12.89 16.93 3.68
CA MET A 130 13.51 15.88 4.48
C MET A 130 15.03 16.08 4.56
N GLU A 131 15.61 15.65 5.67
CA GLU A 131 17.05 15.62 5.87
C GLU A 131 17.65 14.31 5.40
N GLN A 132 18.87 14.38 4.87
CA GLN A 132 19.60 13.20 4.46
C GLN A 132 20.03 12.40 5.70
N ALA A 133 19.57 11.15 5.78
CA ALA A 133 19.90 10.23 6.86
C ALA A 133 21.08 9.32 6.48
N ASP A 134 21.18 8.93 5.20
CA ASP A 134 22.26 8.10 4.64
C ASP A 134 22.37 8.40 3.12
N ALA A 135 23.28 7.75 2.40
CA ALA A 135 23.63 8.05 1.01
C ALA A 135 22.41 8.32 0.10
N ASN A 136 21.39 7.49 0.17
CA ASN A 136 20.16 7.62 -0.61
C ASN A 136 18.89 7.70 0.25
N SER A 137 19.02 7.75 1.57
CA SER A 137 17.90 7.78 2.52
C SER A 137 17.70 9.18 3.06
N PHE A 138 16.44 9.59 3.11
CA PHE A 138 15.99 10.88 3.61
C PHE A 138 14.89 10.64 4.64
N ARG A 139 14.91 11.39 5.72
CA ARG A 139 13.98 11.27 6.83
C ARG A 139 13.35 12.62 7.14
N SER A 140 12.07 12.63 7.46
CA SER A 140 11.39 13.83 7.94
C SER A 140 11.92 14.22 9.33
N CYS A 141 12.07 15.53 9.55
CA CYS A 141 12.35 16.09 10.88
C CYS A 141 11.10 16.06 11.77
N GLU A 142 9.92 15.97 11.17
CA GLU A 142 8.64 15.96 11.86
C GLU A 142 8.09 14.54 11.96
N ARG A 143 7.49 14.24 13.10
CA ARG A 143 6.73 13.02 13.29
C ARG A 143 5.28 13.25 12.88
N VAL A 144 4.73 12.31 12.18
CA VAL A 144 3.31 12.28 11.82
C VAL A 144 2.62 11.31 12.77
N SER A 145 1.48 11.70 13.32
CA SER A 145 0.66 10.83 14.15
C SER A 145 -0.76 10.77 13.61
N ASN A 146 -1.36 9.60 13.71
CA ASN A 146 -2.77 9.47 13.41
C ASN A 146 -3.58 10.17 14.52
N PRO A 147 -4.40 11.18 14.19
CA PRO A 147 -5.26 11.84 15.16
C PRO A 147 -6.59 11.12 15.38
N VAL A 148 -6.91 10.13 14.56
CA VAL A 148 -8.20 9.43 14.59
C VAL A 148 -8.15 8.31 15.60
N SER A 149 -9.15 8.22 16.47
CA SER A 149 -9.33 7.12 17.40
C SER A 149 -10.69 6.46 17.23
N CYS A 150 -10.77 5.18 17.51
CA CYS A 150 -11.97 4.37 17.35
C CYS A 150 -12.28 3.60 18.64
N GLU A 151 -13.49 3.75 19.14
CA GLU A 151 -14.00 2.97 20.26
C GLU A 151 -15.15 2.05 19.80
N LEU A 152 -15.04 0.77 20.11
CA LEU A 152 -16.01 -0.25 19.76
C LEU A 152 -16.78 -0.71 21.00
N THR A 153 -18.09 -0.82 20.87
CA THR A 153 -18.96 -1.33 21.94
C THR A 153 -19.88 -2.42 21.40
N GLY A 154 -19.86 -3.59 22.02
CA GLY A 154 -20.68 -4.76 21.67
C GLY A 154 -19.89 -6.06 21.76
N ASN A 155 -20.54 -7.14 21.39
CA ASN A 155 -19.88 -8.43 21.25
C ASN A 155 -19.08 -8.45 19.93
N MET A 156 -17.96 -9.14 19.92
CA MET A 156 -17.13 -9.26 18.72
C MET A 156 -17.43 -10.51 17.88
N GLU A 157 -18.27 -11.41 18.38
CA GLU A 157 -18.62 -12.66 17.72
C GLU A 157 -19.99 -13.13 18.17
N THR A 158 -20.75 -13.79 17.27
CA THR A 158 -21.95 -14.57 17.58
C THR A 158 -21.74 -16.01 17.16
N GLU A 159 -22.23 -16.95 17.96
CA GLU A 159 -22.10 -18.40 17.70
C GLU A 159 -23.43 -19.07 17.36
N ASP A 160 -24.53 -18.34 17.43
CA ASP A 160 -25.91 -18.85 17.24
C ASP A 160 -26.47 -18.57 15.84
N GLY A 161 -25.65 -18.01 14.94
CA GLY A 161 -26.05 -17.67 13.57
C GLY A 161 -26.97 -16.46 13.50
N THR A 162 -26.98 -15.61 14.54
CA THR A 162 -27.65 -14.31 14.54
C THR A 162 -26.74 -13.21 14.04
N ASP A 163 -27.32 -12.07 13.67
CA ASP A 163 -26.58 -10.89 13.29
C ASP A 163 -25.71 -10.36 14.44
N LEU A 164 -24.53 -9.90 14.12
CA LEU A 164 -23.65 -9.22 15.04
C LEU A 164 -23.86 -7.72 14.91
N VAL A 165 -24.23 -7.05 15.99
CA VAL A 165 -24.48 -5.60 16.01
C VAL A 165 -23.49 -4.94 16.95
N LEU A 166 -22.79 -3.92 16.45
CA LEU A 166 -21.75 -3.16 17.16
C LEU A 166 -21.98 -1.66 16.99
N SER A 167 -21.71 -0.92 18.06
CA SER A 167 -21.60 0.54 17.98
C SER A 167 -20.15 0.93 17.85
N ILE A 168 -19.86 1.86 16.95
CA ILE A 168 -18.54 2.42 16.68
C ILE A 168 -18.61 3.91 16.92
N HIS A 169 -17.75 4.41 17.80
CA HIS A 169 -17.52 5.84 17.97
C HIS A 169 -16.14 6.18 17.45
N VAL A 170 -16.06 7.13 16.54
CA VAL A 170 -14.79 7.59 15.95
C VAL A 170 -14.65 9.07 16.20
N GLU A 171 -13.48 9.51 16.67
CA GLU A 171 -13.15 10.89 16.92
C GLU A 171 -11.82 11.29 16.29
N GLY A 172 -11.56 12.61 16.19
CA GLY A 172 -10.31 13.13 15.62
C GLY A 172 -10.32 13.28 14.10
N ILE A 173 -11.47 13.15 13.45
CA ILE A 173 -11.64 13.29 11.99
C ILE A 173 -11.54 14.76 11.60
N ARG A 174 -10.33 15.27 11.43
CA ARG A 174 -10.07 16.68 11.13
C ARG A 174 -10.24 16.97 9.64
N LYS A 175 -10.66 18.22 9.33
CA LYS A 175 -10.84 18.66 7.94
C LYS A 175 -9.53 18.71 7.15
N GLU A 176 -8.42 18.93 7.85
CA GLU A 176 -7.07 19.01 7.28
C GLU A 176 -6.50 17.64 6.88
N LEU A 177 -7.09 16.54 7.35
CA LEU A 177 -6.71 15.20 6.89
C LEU A 177 -7.08 15.06 5.42
N GLU A 178 -6.18 14.52 4.62
CA GLU A 178 -6.46 14.19 3.23
C GLU A 178 -7.50 13.06 3.16
N GLU A 179 -7.33 12.03 3.98
CA GLU A 179 -8.23 10.88 4.12
C GLU A 179 -8.36 10.49 5.59
N ALA A 180 -9.48 9.89 5.95
CA ALA A 180 -9.71 9.20 7.22
C ALA A 180 -10.50 7.94 6.92
N LEU A 181 -9.96 6.79 7.25
CA LEU A 181 -10.54 5.48 6.94
C LEU A 181 -10.90 4.74 8.22
N LEU A 182 -12.00 4.03 8.21
CA LEU A 182 -12.32 2.96 9.15
C LEU A 182 -12.11 1.63 8.42
N ILE A 183 -11.25 0.78 8.94
CA ILE A 183 -10.91 -0.51 8.36
C ILE A 183 -11.49 -1.61 9.23
N LEU A 184 -12.45 -2.34 8.70
CA LEU A 184 -13.14 -3.43 9.37
C LEU A 184 -12.71 -4.79 8.81
N ASN A 185 -12.07 -5.59 9.65
CA ASN A 185 -11.74 -6.98 9.34
C ASN A 185 -12.86 -7.89 9.85
N TYR A 186 -13.92 -8.10 9.06
CA TYR A 186 -15.03 -8.92 9.47
C TYR A 186 -15.07 -10.27 8.75
N GLU A 187 -15.73 -11.23 9.35
CA GLU A 187 -16.11 -12.51 8.73
C GLU A 187 -17.61 -12.70 8.87
N GLY A 188 -18.30 -12.76 7.79
CA GLY A 188 -19.77 -12.85 7.68
C GLY A 188 -20.16 -13.05 6.23
N GLU A 189 -21.44 -13.02 5.89
CA GLU A 189 -21.93 -12.99 4.52
C GLU A 189 -21.83 -11.59 3.93
N SER A 190 -22.31 -10.61 4.72
CA SER A 190 -22.27 -9.20 4.41
C SER A 190 -22.19 -8.36 5.67
N ALA A 191 -21.86 -7.10 5.52
CA ALA A 191 -21.91 -6.11 6.59
C ALA A 191 -22.58 -4.83 6.11
N GLU A 192 -23.31 -4.19 7.00
CA GLU A 192 -24.03 -2.95 6.77
C GLU A 192 -23.58 -1.89 7.79
N LEU A 193 -23.36 -0.66 7.34
CA LEU A 193 -23.01 0.47 8.19
C LEU A 193 -24.16 1.47 8.22
N TYR A 194 -24.55 1.82 9.42
CA TYR A 194 -25.64 2.78 9.66
C TYR A 194 -25.14 4.01 10.43
N GLN A 195 -25.67 5.17 10.05
CA GLN A 195 -25.55 6.42 10.79
C GLN A 195 -26.94 7.05 10.95
N ASP A 196 -27.35 7.41 12.16
CA ASP A 196 -28.67 7.96 12.47
C ASP A 196 -29.85 7.11 11.93
N GLY A 197 -29.70 5.78 11.97
CA GLY A 197 -30.69 4.83 11.47
C GLY A 197 -30.82 4.75 9.95
N ARG A 198 -29.88 5.34 9.20
CA ARG A 198 -29.79 5.25 7.74
C ARG A 198 -28.62 4.38 7.34
N LEU A 199 -28.83 3.49 6.39
CA LEU A 199 -27.77 2.75 5.73
C LEU A 199 -26.88 3.73 4.96
N VAL A 200 -25.59 3.78 5.27
CA VAL A 200 -24.61 4.67 4.64
C VAL A 200 -23.59 3.92 3.80
N ALA A 201 -23.33 2.65 4.11
CA ALA A 201 -22.49 1.78 3.32
C ALA A 201 -22.84 0.31 3.58
N ASP A 202 -22.51 -0.56 2.65
CA ASP A 202 -22.61 -2.01 2.78
C ASP A 202 -21.46 -2.71 2.06
N SER A 203 -21.20 -3.95 2.42
CA SER A 203 -20.13 -4.77 1.82
C SER A 203 -20.50 -6.25 1.86
N PHE A 204 -20.21 -6.95 0.77
CA PHE A 204 -20.19 -8.42 0.76
C PHE A 204 -18.82 -8.93 1.18
N TYR A 205 -18.79 -10.00 1.94
CA TYR A 205 -17.53 -10.61 2.39
C TYR A 205 -16.78 -11.24 1.22
N THR A 206 -15.55 -10.80 1.03
CA THR A 206 -14.63 -11.29 0.00
C THR A 206 -13.36 -11.92 0.57
N GLY A 207 -13.21 -11.91 1.91
CA GLY A 207 -11.97 -12.27 2.59
C GLY A 207 -10.97 -11.12 2.72
N GLN A 208 -11.33 -9.92 2.27
CA GLN A 208 -10.55 -8.69 2.41
C GLN A 208 -11.16 -7.78 3.47
N SER A 209 -10.37 -6.85 3.98
CA SER A 209 -10.83 -5.80 4.86
C SER A 209 -11.81 -4.88 4.14
N TRP A 210 -12.80 -4.37 4.85
CA TRP A 210 -13.70 -3.34 4.36
C TRP A 210 -13.19 -1.96 4.79
N GLU A 211 -12.78 -1.14 3.82
CA GLU A 211 -12.33 0.23 4.04
C GLU A 211 -13.47 1.21 3.81
N ILE A 212 -13.73 2.10 4.77
CA ILE A 212 -14.84 3.04 4.78
C ILE A 212 -14.28 4.44 4.97
N GLY A 213 -14.57 5.36 4.04
CA GLY A 213 -14.21 6.78 4.16
C GLY A 213 -15.03 7.45 5.25
N LEU A 214 -14.37 8.05 6.23
CA LEU A 214 -15.03 8.69 7.39
C LEU A 214 -15.32 10.16 7.19
N LYS A 215 -14.67 10.85 6.26
CA LYS A 215 -14.77 12.31 6.12
C LYS A 215 -16.21 12.78 5.81
N GLU A 216 -16.94 12.03 4.99
CA GLU A 216 -18.33 12.34 4.65
C GLU A 216 -19.31 11.97 5.76
N LEU A 217 -18.91 11.11 6.68
CA LEU A 217 -19.73 10.65 7.82
C LEU A 217 -19.50 11.51 9.07
N ALA A 218 -18.39 12.26 9.11
CA ALA A 218 -18.00 13.04 10.29
C ALA A 218 -18.88 14.27 10.48
N ARG A 219 -19.31 14.48 11.73
CA ARG A 219 -19.94 15.69 12.23
C ARG A 219 -19.09 16.24 13.37
N GLU A 220 -18.69 17.50 13.29
CA GLU A 220 -17.86 18.12 14.32
C GLU A 220 -16.60 17.32 14.70
N GLN A 221 -16.00 16.60 13.71
CA GLN A 221 -14.83 15.72 13.84
C GLN A 221 -15.10 14.35 14.49
N GLU A 222 -16.34 13.96 14.66
CA GLU A 222 -16.76 12.69 15.26
C GLU A 222 -17.76 11.97 14.36
N ALA A 223 -17.86 10.65 14.51
CA ALA A 223 -18.89 9.84 13.88
C ALA A 223 -19.38 8.74 14.82
N ASP A 224 -20.70 8.66 15.03
CA ASP A 224 -21.36 7.54 15.70
C ASP A 224 -21.99 6.64 14.65
N LEU A 225 -21.54 5.40 14.62
CA LEU A 225 -21.89 4.43 13.60
C LEU A 225 -22.39 3.13 14.24
N ILE A 226 -23.24 2.40 13.52
CA ILE A 226 -23.65 1.05 13.88
C ILE A 226 -23.28 0.13 12.73
N VAL A 227 -22.53 -0.91 13.03
CA VAL A 227 -22.21 -2.00 12.10
C VAL A 227 -23.12 -3.18 12.42
N VAL A 228 -23.72 -3.75 11.37
CA VAL A 228 -24.45 -5.01 11.43
C VAL A 228 -23.73 -6.00 10.51
N ILE A 229 -23.27 -7.13 11.05
CA ILE A 229 -22.64 -8.20 10.28
C ILE A 229 -23.61 -9.39 10.23
N HIS A 230 -23.97 -9.80 9.03
CA HIS A 230 -24.83 -10.96 8.78
C HIS A 230 -24.00 -12.25 8.75
N PRO A 231 -24.45 -13.33 9.38
CA PRO A 231 -23.67 -14.56 9.47
C PRO A 231 -23.54 -15.25 8.12
N LEU A 232 -22.31 -15.60 7.75
CA LEU A 232 -22.03 -16.50 6.64
C LEU A 232 -22.33 -17.95 7.08
N LYS A 233 -23.25 -18.60 6.38
CA LYS A 233 -23.63 -20.00 6.64
C LYS A 233 -22.80 -20.97 5.80
N GLU A 234 -22.55 -22.15 6.31
CA GLU A 234 -21.77 -23.19 5.64
C GLU A 234 -22.38 -23.62 4.30
N ASP A 235 -23.71 -23.53 4.14
CA ASP A 235 -24.45 -23.86 2.94
C ASP A 235 -24.73 -22.64 2.03
N ALA A 236 -24.12 -21.49 2.29
CA ALA A 236 -24.24 -20.30 1.45
C ALA A 236 -23.76 -20.61 0.03
N GLY A 237 -24.57 -20.27 -0.96
CA GLY A 237 -24.30 -20.53 -2.38
C GLY A 237 -23.29 -19.54 -3.00
N ILE A 238 -22.28 -19.12 -2.24
CA ILE A 238 -21.25 -18.16 -2.68
C ILE A 238 -19.91 -18.85 -2.90
N TYR A 239 -19.08 -18.28 -3.78
CA TYR A 239 -17.71 -18.70 -3.97
C TYR A 239 -16.77 -17.80 -3.17
N LEU A 240 -15.93 -18.42 -2.32
CA LEU A 240 -14.84 -17.75 -1.63
C LEU A 240 -13.55 -18.52 -1.90
N GLU A 241 -12.46 -17.81 -2.21
CA GLU A 241 -11.16 -18.43 -2.38
C GLU A 241 -10.68 -19.08 -1.08
N LYS A 242 -10.96 -18.44 0.05
CA LYS A 242 -10.67 -18.95 1.39
C LYS A 242 -11.87 -18.73 2.30
N TRP A 243 -12.42 -19.82 2.80
CA TRP A 243 -13.51 -19.77 3.75
C TRP A 243 -13.00 -19.44 5.17
N PRO A 244 -13.75 -18.61 5.93
CA PRO A 244 -13.46 -18.40 7.35
C PRO A 244 -13.68 -19.69 8.16
N VAL A 245 -13.12 -19.71 9.38
CA VAL A 245 -13.38 -20.84 10.28
C VAL A 245 -14.82 -20.77 10.77
N MET A 246 -15.60 -21.80 10.47
CA MET A 246 -17.00 -21.92 10.91
C MET A 246 -17.09 -22.40 12.35
N LYS A 247 -17.99 -21.77 13.11
CA LYS A 247 -18.45 -22.27 14.42
C LYS A 247 -19.94 -22.50 14.35
N ASN A 248 -20.42 -23.67 14.79
CA ASN A 248 -21.83 -24.03 14.72
C ASN A 248 -22.46 -23.79 13.32
N HIS A 249 -21.74 -24.14 12.26
CA HIS A 249 -22.14 -24.01 10.84
C HIS A 249 -22.29 -22.56 10.35
N ALA A 250 -21.74 -21.57 11.07
CA ALA A 250 -21.74 -20.17 10.67
C ALA A 250 -20.42 -19.47 11.04
N ALA A 251 -20.15 -18.36 10.38
CA ALA A 251 -19.12 -17.39 10.77
C ALA A 251 -19.76 -16.00 10.85
N CYS A 252 -19.64 -15.35 12.01
CA CYS A 252 -20.11 -13.99 12.22
C CYS A 252 -19.25 -13.35 13.32
N ARG A 253 -18.21 -12.60 12.90
CA ARG A 253 -17.30 -11.96 13.83
C ARG A 253 -16.63 -10.73 13.23
N LEU A 254 -16.22 -9.82 14.11
CA LEU A 254 -15.36 -8.70 13.80
C LEU A 254 -13.96 -8.97 14.39
N GLY A 255 -12.95 -8.89 13.56
CA GLY A 255 -11.55 -8.95 13.94
C GLY A 255 -11.00 -7.59 14.36
N LYS A 256 -9.68 -7.37 14.14
CA LYS A 256 -9.03 -6.08 14.42
C LYS A 256 -9.70 -4.99 13.59
N THR A 257 -10.02 -3.87 14.23
CA THR A 257 -10.48 -2.64 13.60
C THR A 257 -9.37 -1.60 13.66
N GLU A 258 -9.19 -0.85 12.59
CA GLU A 258 -8.12 0.13 12.43
C GLU A 258 -8.70 1.44 11.92
N THR A 259 -8.06 2.56 12.27
CA THR A 259 -8.40 3.90 11.79
C THR A 259 -7.17 4.64 11.31
#